data_8f9874540f8969518246fb17ad9be031
#
_entry.id   8f9874540f8969518246fb17ad9be031
#
_cell.length_a   1.000
_cell.length_b   1.000
_cell.length_c   1.000
_cell.angle_alpha   90.00
_cell.angle_beta   90.00
_cell.angle_gamma   90.00
#
_symmetry.space_group_name_H-M   'P 1'
#
loop_
_entity.id
_entity.type
_entity.pdbx_description
1 polymer ?
#
loop_
_entity_poly.entity_id
_entity_poly.type
_entity_poly.pdbx_seq_one_letter_code
_entity_poly.pdbx_strand_id
1 'polypeptide(L)'
;MNRERIEETVRLWKAEPEKAKGKPMVIARAEGSKAVMEHGSFSWRTDMPVPLGGTNEAPSPTALLLSALAGCAVVFIRDTLAPQLGVTVDAIEATAQCETDARGLLGMNGIAPDVRNVAIAIRSPEDEHAVQSVYQAWQERCPVYLALTKALPVATTLDIKRP
;
A
#
# COMPACT_ATOMS: atom_id res chain seq x y z
N MET A 1 -17.42 14.33 11.81
CA MET A 1 -16.52 15.03 10.86
C MET A 1 -16.11 14.15 9.67
N ASN A 2 -15.48 12.97 9.84
CA ASN A 2 -15.10 12.14 8.69
C ASN A 2 -16.29 11.56 7.92
N ARG A 3 -17.33 11.06 8.61
CA ARG A 3 -18.51 10.47 7.97
C ARG A 3 -19.22 11.45 7.04
N GLU A 4 -19.54 12.64 7.52
CA GLU A 4 -20.21 13.69 6.75
C GLU A 4 -19.43 14.07 5.48
N ARG A 5 -18.10 14.24 5.60
CA ARG A 5 -17.21 14.49 4.45
C ARG A 5 -17.24 13.35 3.44
N ILE A 6 -17.24 12.09 3.91
CA ILE A 6 -17.30 10.92 3.02
C ILE A 6 -18.65 10.86 2.30
N GLU A 7 -19.75 11.09 3.00
CA GLU A 7 -21.09 11.11 2.41
C GLU A 7 -21.21 12.23 1.35
N GLU A 8 -20.64 13.40 1.62
CA GLU A 8 -20.58 14.50 0.65
C GLU A 8 -19.74 14.11 -0.58
N THR A 9 -18.57 13.52 -0.37
CA THR A 9 -17.71 13.02 -1.45
C THR A 9 -18.43 11.96 -2.29
N VAL A 10 -19.16 11.03 -1.67
CA VAL A 10 -19.96 10.02 -2.38
C VAL A 10 -21.03 10.68 -3.25
N ARG A 11 -21.75 11.69 -2.71
CA ARG A 11 -22.74 12.44 -3.51
C ARG A 11 -22.10 13.14 -4.70
N LEU A 12 -20.96 13.81 -4.47
CA LEU A 12 -20.22 14.51 -5.53
C LEU A 12 -19.77 13.55 -6.62
N TRP A 13 -19.14 12.44 -6.27
CA TRP A 13 -18.62 11.49 -7.26
C TRP A 13 -19.70 10.68 -7.99
N LYS A 14 -20.88 10.55 -7.40
CA LYS A 14 -22.06 10.02 -8.11
C LYS A 14 -22.55 11.00 -9.18
N ALA A 15 -22.54 12.30 -8.88
CA ALA A 15 -22.95 13.33 -9.82
C ALA A 15 -21.88 13.60 -10.89
N GLU A 16 -20.60 13.54 -10.51
CA GLU A 16 -19.46 13.87 -11.35
C GLU A 16 -18.37 12.78 -11.27
N PRO A 17 -18.57 11.60 -11.92
CA PRO A 17 -17.66 10.44 -11.79
C PRO A 17 -16.20 10.75 -12.21
N GLU A 18 -15.97 11.71 -13.10
CA GLU A 18 -14.62 12.09 -13.53
C GLU A 18 -13.78 12.68 -12.39
N LYS A 19 -14.43 13.32 -11.40
CA LYS A 19 -13.73 13.85 -10.21
C LYS A 19 -13.18 12.76 -9.28
N ALA A 20 -13.64 11.51 -9.42
CA ALA A 20 -13.13 10.37 -8.68
C ALA A 20 -11.88 9.75 -9.32
N LYS A 21 -11.56 10.10 -10.57
CA LYS A 21 -10.44 9.52 -11.31
C LYS A 21 -9.14 10.23 -10.97
N GLY A 22 -8.06 9.46 -10.83
CA GLY A 22 -6.72 9.97 -10.57
C GLY A 22 -5.66 9.15 -11.31
N LYS A 23 -4.49 9.74 -11.51
CA LYS A 23 -3.30 9.09 -12.09
C LYS A 23 -2.12 9.34 -11.17
N PRO A 24 -2.07 8.72 -9.98
CA PRO A 24 -0.94 8.87 -9.08
C PRO A 24 0.33 8.38 -9.75
N MET A 25 1.43 9.11 -9.56
CA MET A 25 2.73 8.80 -10.13
C MET A 25 3.80 9.01 -9.09
N VAL A 26 4.72 8.05 -8.99
CA VAL A 26 5.95 8.14 -8.21
C VAL A 26 7.12 8.14 -9.16
N ILE A 27 8.07 9.05 -8.96
CA ILE A 27 9.32 9.09 -9.70
C ILE A 27 10.43 8.63 -8.75
N ALA A 28 11.29 7.72 -9.20
CA ALA A 28 12.46 7.29 -8.46
C ALA A 28 13.73 7.66 -9.21
N ARG A 29 14.74 8.21 -8.49
CA ARG A 29 16.04 8.57 -9.03
C ARG A 29 17.15 8.01 -8.16
N ALA A 30 18.25 7.60 -8.77
CA ALA A 30 19.44 7.17 -8.04
C ALA A 30 20.11 8.37 -7.33
N GLU A 31 20.48 8.17 -6.06
CA GLU A 31 21.28 9.09 -5.25
C GLU A 31 22.32 8.27 -4.47
N GLY A 32 23.52 8.16 -5.01
CA GLY A 32 24.54 7.25 -4.48
C GLY A 32 24.07 5.79 -4.56
N SER A 33 24.09 5.08 -3.44
CA SER A 33 23.62 3.69 -3.32
C SER A 33 22.10 3.57 -3.14
N LYS A 34 21.38 4.69 -2.98
CA LYS A 34 19.95 4.75 -2.65
C LYS A 34 19.13 5.19 -3.85
N ALA A 35 17.83 4.96 -3.78
CA ALA A 35 16.87 5.65 -4.62
C ALA A 35 16.06 6.65 -3.78
N VAL A 36 15.90 7.86 -4.32
CA VAL A 36 14.97 8.87 -3.80
C VAL A 36 13.69 8.79 -4.60
N MET A 37 12.57 8.62 -3.93
CA MET A 37 11.24 8.62 -4.50
C MET A 37 10.52 9.94 -4.18
N GLU A 38 9.74 10.42 -5.13
CA GLU A 38 8.97 11.66 -5.05
C GLU A 38 7.53 11.42 -5.49
N HIS A 39 6.59 11.95 -4.72
CA HIS A 39 5.17 12.01 -5.06
C HIS A 39 4.56 13.31 -4.54
N GLY A 40 4.22 14.24 -5.43
CA GLY A 40 3.78 15.58 -5.03
C GLY A 40 4.82 16.30 -4.18
N SER A 41 4.45 16.71 -2.97
CA SER A 41 5.35 17.34 -1.99
C SER A 41 6.08 16.35 -1.07
N PHE A 42 5.85 15.05 -1.22
CA PHE A 42 6.46 14.02 -0.39
C PHE A 42 7.68 13.42 -1.06
N SER A 43 8.73 13.16 -0.27
CA SER A 43 9.88 12.38 -0.70
C SER A 43 10.30 11.40 0.39
N TRP A 44 10.84 10.26 -0.04
CA TRP A 44 11.38 9.23 0.83
C TRP A 44 12.47 8.46 0.12
N ARG A 45 13.23 7.65 0.85
CA ARG A 45 14.33 6.86 0.32
C ARG A 45 14.08 5.37 0.47
N THR A 46 14.72 4.60 -0.42
CA THR A 46 14.87 3.15 -0.31
C THR A 46 16.32 2.76 -0.57
N ASP A 47 16.74 1.66 0.03
CA ASP A 47 18.09 1.13 -0.10
C ASP A 47 18.04 -0.40 -0.14
N MET A 48 19.12 -0.99 -0.64
CA MET A 48 19.27 -2.45 -0.60
C MET A 48 20.02 -2.86 0.68
N PRO A 49 19.79 -4.09 1.19
CA PRO A 49 20.64 -4.66 2.21
C PRO A 49 22.10 -4.78 1.74
N VAL A 50 23.03 -4.69 2.68
CA VAL A 50 24.47 -4.74 2.38
C VAL A 50 24.89 -5.92 1.48
N PRO A 51 24.41 -7.18 1.72
CA PRO A 51 24.77 -8.30 0.85
C PRO A 51 24.29 -8.17 -0.61
N LEU A 52 23.38 -7.25 -0.88
CA LEU A 52 22.82 -6.97 -2.20
C LEU A 52 23.35 -5.66 -2.81
N GLY A 53 24.42 -5.11 -2.25
CA GLY A 53 25.12 -3.94 -2.77
C GLY A 53 24.64 -2.59 -2.23
N GLY A 54 23.74 -2.58 -1.26
CA GLY A 54 23.29 -1.36 -0.58
C GLY A 54 24.07 -1.03 0.69
N THR A 55 23.60 -0.02 1.42
CA THR A 55 24.17 0.41 2.72
C THR A 55 23.24 0.16 3.89
N ASN A 56 22.01 -0.30 3.63
CA ASN A 56 20.96 -0.55 4.65
C ASN A 56 20.65 0.69 5.51
N GLU A 57 20.69 1.89 4.91
CA GLU A 57 20.39 3.16 5.59
C GLU A 57 18.97 3.67 5.33
N ALA A 58 18.17 2.93 4.57
CA ALA A 58 16.75 3.18 4.33
C ALA A 58 15.99 1.86 4.19
N PRO A 59 14.65 1.87 4.34
CA PRO A 59 13.85 0.66 4.13
C PRO A 59 14.07 0.07 2.75
N SER A 60 14.10 -1.27 2.65
CA SER A 60 14.19 -1.94 1.35
C SER A 60 12.91 -1.75 0.52
N PRO A 61 12.95 -1.92 -0.81
CA PRO A 61 11.75 -1.88 -1.65
C PRO A 61 10.66 -2.86 -1.19
N THR A 62 11.04 -4.06 -0.73
CA THR A 62 10.09 -5.03 -0.14
C THR A 62 9.45 -4.49 1.14
N ALA A 63 10.22 -3.85 2.03
CA ALA A 63 9.67 -3.22 3.23
C ALA A 63 8.68 -2.09 2.88
N LEU A 64 8.94 -1.32 1.83
CA LEU A 64 7.99 -0.30 1.35
C LEU A 64 6.71 -0.91 0.78
N LEU A 65 6.78 -2.03 0.08
CA LEU A 65 5.60 -2.76 -0.38
C LEU A 65 4.73 -3.25 0.80
N LEU A 66 5.37 -3.86 1.80
CA LEU A 66 4.69 -4.29 3.02
C LEU A 66 4.11 -3.10 3.80
N SER A 67 4.86 -1.99 3.87
CA SER A 67 4.38 -0.75 4.50
C SER A 67 3.16 -0.17 3.78
N ALA A 68 3.14 -0.20 2.45
CA ALA A 68 1.98 0.22 1.67
C ALA A 68 0.74 -0.63 1.98
N LEU A 69 0.91 -1.95 2.10
CA LEU A 69 -0.18 -2.88 2.39
C LEU A 69 -0.72 -2.67 3.81
N ALA A 70 0.15 -2.69 4.83
CA ALA A 70 -0.25 -2.48 6.22
C ALA A 70 -0.78 -1.06 6.46
N GLY A 71 -0.09 -0.04 5.94
CA GLY A 71 -0.50 1.35 6.04
C GLY A 71 -1.86 1.61 5.37
N CYS A 72 -2.09 1.04 4.18
CA CYS A 72 -3.40 1.15 3.52
C CYS A 72 -4.51 0.51 4.35
N ALA A 73 -4.28 -0.66 4.96
CA ALA A 73 -5.26 -1.26 5.86
C ALA A 73 -5.64 -0.31 7.01
N VAL A 74 -4.65 0.25 7.69
CA VAL A 74 -4.88 1.15 8.84
C VAL A 74 -5.65 2.40 8.43
N VAL A 75 -5.15 3.17 7.46
CA VAL A 75 -5.76 4.47 7.13
C VAL A 75 -7.08 4.31 6.39
N PHE A 76 -7.21 3.35 5.48
CA PHE A 76 -8.43 3.17 4.71
C PHE A 76 -9.57 2.63 5.58
N ILE A 77 -9.30 1.69 6.49
CA ILE A 77 -10.28 1.20 7.44
C ILE A 77 -10.69 2.34 8.39
N ARG A 78 -9.72 2.95 9.10
CA ARG A 78 -9.99 3.94 10.14
C ARG A 78 -10.66 5.20 9.60
N ASP A 79 -10.15 5.74 8.49
CA ASP A 79 -10.51 7.07 8.04
C ASP A 79 -11.61 7.08 6.97
N THR A 80 -11.86 5.95 6.31
CA THR A 80 -12.84 5.86 5.22
C THR A 80 -13.93 4.83 5.49
N LEU A 81 -13.60 3.55 5.63
CA LEU A 81 -14.59 2.47 5.65
C LEU A 81 -15.40 2.45 6.95
N ALA A 82 -14.76 2.55 8.10
CA ALA A 82 -15.42 2.55 9.38
C ALA A 82 -16.40 3.73 9.51
N PRO A 83 -16.03 4.99 9.22
CA PRO A 83 -16.99 6.09 9.19
C PRO A 83 -18.11 5.91 8.16
N GLN A 84 -17.82 5.36 6.97
CA GLN A 84 -18.82 5.11 5.93
C GLN A 84 -19.86 4.08 6.39
N LEU A 85 -19.45 3.06 7.11
CA LEU A 85 -20.31 1.98 7.61
C LEU A 85 -20.88 2.27 9.00
N GLY A 86 -20.55 3.42 9.61
CA GLY A 86 -21.02 3.81 10.92
C GLY A 86 -20.38 3.03 12.07
N VAL A 87 -19.17 2.49 11.86
CA VAL A 87 -18.40 1.72 12.84
C VAL A 87 -17.39 2.61 13.54
N THR A 88 -17.32 2.55 14.86
CA THR A 88 -16.30 3.22 15.65
C THR A 88 -15.06 2.35 15.74
N VAL A 89 -13.88 2.93 15.51
CA VAL A 89 -12.59 2.25 15.67
C VAL A 89 -11.76 3.03 16.69
N ASP A 90 -11.56 2.45 17.86
CA ASP A 90 -10.74 3.03 18.94
C ASP A 90 -9.24 2.88 18.67
N ALA A 91 -8.83 1.74 18.16
CA ALA A 91 -7.45 1.48 17.77
C ALA A 91 -7.42 0.48 16.62
N ILE A 92 -6.41 0.58 15.77
CA ILE A 92 -6.15 -0.36 14.69
C ILE A 92 -4.65 -0.54 14.50
N GLU A 93 -4.24 -1.77 14.34
CA GLU A 93 -2.89 -2.19 13.99
C GLU A 93 -2.95 -3.17 12.83
N ALA A 94 -2.01 -3.08 11.91
CA ALA A 94 -1.87 -4.03 10.82
C ALA A 94 -0.40 -4.44 10.66
N THR A 95 -0.17 -5.73 10.58
CA THR A 95 1.14 -6.33 10.30
C THR A 95 1.09 -7.02 8.95
N ALA A 96 1.99 -6.64 8.04
CA ALA A 96 2.21 -7.34 6.78
C ALA A 96 3.59 -8.00 6.79
N GLN A 97 3.64 -9.25 6.36
CA GLN A 97 4.90 -10.02 6.31
C GLN A 97 5.00 -10.83 5.02
N CYS A 98 6.22 -11.12 4.59
CA CYS A 98 6.51 -12.01 3.47
C CYS A 98 7.68 -12.93 3.80
N GLU A 99 7.76 -14.03 3.09
CA GLU A 99 8.96 -14.86 3.01
C GLU A 99 9.75 -14.44 1.77
N THR A 100 11.08 -14.41 1.87
CA THR A 100 11.95 -14.03 0.78
C THR A 100 13.07 -15.03 0.60
N ASP A 101 13.47 -15.26 -0.65
CA ASP A 101 14.71 -15.95 -0.99
C ASP A 101 15.56 -15.04 -1.89
N ALA A 102 16.59 -14.44 -1.29
CA ALA A 102 17.43 -13.48 -1.97
C ALA A 102 18.27 -14.07 -3.10
N ARG A 103 18.40 -15.40 -3.19
CA ARG A 103 19.12 -16.07 -4.29
C ARG A 103 18.48 -15.78 -5.65
N GLY A 104 17.16 -15.63 -5.70
CA GLY A 104 16.45 -15.26 -6.92
C GLY A 104 16.84 -13.88 -7.44
N LEU A 105 17.15 -12.92 -6.56
CA LEU A 105 17.58 -11.56 -6.93
C LEU A 105 18.98 -11.56 -7.58
N LEU A 106 19.81 -12.55 -7.27
CA LEU A 106 21.15 -12.71 -7.85
C LEU A 106 21.18 -13.68 -9.03
N GLY A 107 20.02 -14.02 -9.60
CA GLY A 107 19.93 -14.95 -10.73
C GLY A 107 20.18 -16.42 -10.38
N MET A 108 20.26 -16.76 -9.09
CA MET A 108 20.30 -18.14 -8.63
C MET A 108 18.89 -18.73 -8.60
N ASN A 109 18.78 -20.06 -8.54
CA ASN A 109 17.49 -20.73 -8.37
C ASN A 109 16.89 -20.37 -7.00
N GLY A 110 16.02 -19.40 -6.98
CA GLY A 110 15.37 -18.87 -5.80
C GLY A 110 13.92 -18.49 -6.07
N ILE A 111 13.22 -18.13 -5.03
CA ILE A 111 11.81 -17.77 -5.06
C ILE A 111 11.72 -16.25 -4.91
N ALA A 112 10.88 -15.59 -5.73
CA ALA A 112 10.57 -14.18 -5.54
C ALA A 112 9.89 -13.94 -4.19
N PRO A 113 10.03 -12.73 -3.60
CA PRO A 113 9.31 -12.37 -2.38
C PRO A 113 7.81 -12.63 -2.53
N ASP A 114 7.23 -13.29 -1.54
CA ASP A 114 5.83 -13.64 -1.52
C ASP A 114 5.17 -13.05 -0.26
N VAL A 115 4.13 -12.25 -0.45
CA VAL A 115 3.34 -11.71 0.67
C VAL A 115 2.33 -12.76 1.08
N ARG A 116 2.57 -13.40 2.22
CA ARG A 116 1.76 -14.54 2.67
C ARG A 116 0.72 -14.20 3.72
N ASN A 117 0.91 -13.11 4.46
CA ASN A 117 0.03 -12.82 5.58
C ASN A 117 -0.14 -11.31 5.81
N VAL A 118 -1.38 -10.92 6.06
CA VAL A 118 -1.74 -9.61 6.60
C VAL A 118 -2.64 -9.84 7.80
N ALA A 119 -2.17 -9.51 9.00
CA ALA A 119 -2.95 -9.50 10.22
C ALA A 119 -3.39 -8.08 10.54
N ILE A 120 -4.69 -7.90 10.82
CA ILE A 120 -5.28 -6.62 11.19
C ILE A 120 -5.99 -6.81 12.52
N ALA A 121 -5.59 -6.06 13.54
CA ALA A 121 -6.24 -6.00 14.84
C ALA A 121 -7.00 -4.68 14.96
N ILE A 122 -8.30 -4.78 15.25
CA ILE A 122 -9.19 -3.62 15.42
C ILE A 122 -9.78 -3.68 16.84
N ARG A 123 -9.65 -2.59 17.59
CA ARG A 123 -10.39 -2.39 18.83
C ARG A 123 -11.56 -1.47 18.56
N SER A 124 -12.75 -1.93 18.86
CA SER A 124 -14.01 -1.22 18.61
C SER A 124 -15.01 -1.51 19.74
N PRO A 125 -15.88 -0.58 20.11
CA PRO A 125 -17.02 -0.83 20.99
C PRO A 125 -18.20 -1.51 20.27
N GLU A 126 -18.14 -1.60 18.94
CA GLU A 126 -19.18 -2.17 18.11
C GLU A 126 -19.18 -3.71 18.17
N ASP A 127 -20.28 -4.33 17.73
CA ASP A 127 -20.37 -5.79 17.66
C ASP A 127 -19.44 -6.38 16.57
N GLU A 128 -19.18 -7.66 16.68
CA GLU A 128 -18.26 -8.39 15.79
C GLU A 128 -18.71 -8.31 14.32
N HIS A 129 -20.02 -8.38 14.06
CA HIS A 129 -20.56 -8.34 12.70
C HIS A 129 -20.30 -6.98 12.04
N ALA A 130 -20.45 -5.89 12.78
CA ALA A 130 -20.17 -4.55 12.29
C ALA A 130 -18.68 -4.40 11.94
N VAL A 131 -17.77 -4.87 12.81
CA VAL A 131 -16.33 -4.84 12.56
C VAL A 131 -15.96 -5.74 11.37
N GLN A 132 -16.56 -6.94 11.28
CA GLN A 132 -16.35 -7.86 10.15
C GLN A 132 -16.79 -7.25 8.81
N SER A 133 -17.87 -6.46 8.79
CA SER A 133 -18.32 -5.77 7.57
C SER A 133 -17.29 -4.74 7.07
N VAL A 134 -16.60 -4.07 7.99
CA VAL A 134 -15.50 -3.13 7.64
C VAL A 134 -14.30 -3.88 7.04
N TYR A 135 -13.94 -5.03 7.62
CA TYR A 135 -12.84 -5.86 7.11
C TYR A 135 -13.15 -6.41 5.71
N GLN A 136 -14.35 -6.90 5.47
CA GLN A 136 -14.79 -7.35 4.14
C GLN A 136 -14.75 -6.23 3.12
N ALA A 137 -15.25 -5.04 3.48
CA ALA A 137 -15.19 -3.86 2.62
C ALA A 137 -13.74 -3.46 2.29
N TRP A 138 -12.80 -3.64 3.22
CA TRP A 138 -11.38 -3.42 2.96
C TRP A 138 -10.83 -4.42 1.92
N GLN A 139 -11.11 -5.71 2.06
CA GLN A 139 -10.68 -6.73 1.10
C GLN A 139 -11.23 -6.47 -0.31
N GLU A 140 -12.46 -5.99 -0.42
CA GLU A 140 -13.12 -5.72 -1.71
C GLU A 140 -12.65 -4.43 -2.39
N ARG A 141 -12.16 -3.45 -1.62
CA ARG A 141 -11.98 -2.08 -2.10
C ARG A 141 -10.57 -1.52 -1.93
N CYS A 142 -9.70 -2.14 -1.12
CA CYS A 142 -8.34 -1.64 -0.93
C CYS A 142 -7.51 -1.83 -2.21
N PRO A 143 -7.06 -0.75 -2.87
CA PRO A 143 -6.35 -0.86 -4.14
C PRO A 143 -5.01 -1.56 -3.99
N VAL A 144 -4.33 -1.42 -2.85
CA VAL A 144 -3.04 -2.09 -2.58
C VAL A 144 -3.25 -3.59 -2.38
N TYR A 145 -4.24 -4.01 -1.59
CA TYR A 145 -4.58 -5.41 -1.40
C TYR A 145 -4.99 -6.08 -2.73
N LEU A 146 -5.86 -5.41 -3.49
CA LEU A 146 -6.33 -5.92 -4.78
C LEU A 146 -5.20 -6.04 -5.81
N ALA A 147 -4.24 -5.09 -5.82
CA ALA A 147 -3.09 -5.15 -6.72
C ALA A 147 -2.17 -6.34 -6.42
N LEU A 148 -2.12 -6.84 -5.18
CA LEU A 148 -1.32 -7.99 -4.78
C LEU A 148 -2.06 -9.32 -4.94
N THR A 149 -3.40 -9.33 -4.87
CA THR A 149 -4.22 -10.55 -4.93
C THR A 149 -4.77 -10.85 -6.31
N LYS A 150 -4.73 -9.88 -7.21
CA LYS A 150 -5.20 -10.02 -8.61
C LYS A 150 -4.05 -9.77 -9.57
N ALA A 151 -3.89 -10.62 -10.58
CA ALA A 151 -2.94 -10.37 -11.65
C ALA A 151 -3.39 -9.14 -12.45
N LEU A 152 -2.64 -8.05 -12.35
CA LEU A 152 -2.85 -6.82 -13.10
C LEU A 152 -1.79 -6.72 -14.20
N PRO A 153 -2.13 -6.26 -15.42
CA PRO A 153 -1.14 -6.03 -16.45
C PRO A 153 -0.24 -4.85 -16.05
N VAL A 154 1.08 -5.09 -16.04
CA VAL A 154 2.09 -4.04 -15.83
C VAL A 154 2.84 -3.86 -17.16
N ALA A 155 2.62 -2.74 -17.82
CA ALA A 155 3.36 -2.37 -19.01
C ALA A 155 4.74 -1.78 -18.60
N THR A 156 5.80 -2.23 -19.28
CA THR A 156 7.15 -1.72 -19.06
C THR A 156 7.71 -1.13 -20.34
N THR A 157 8.43 -0.02 -20.26
CA THR A 157 9.16 0.60 -21.36
C THR A 157 10.59 0.87 -20.92
N LEU A 158 11.53 0.73 -21.86
CA LEU A 158 12.94 1.06 -21.65
C LEU A 158 13.33 2.20 -22.60
N ASP A 159 13.81 3.30 -22.05
CA ASP A 159 14.39 4.43 -22.81
C ASP A 159 15.90 4.47 -22.53
N ILE A 160 16.71 4.21 -23.57
CA ILE A 160 18.18 4.21 -23.47
C ILE A 160 18.70 5.55 -23.97
N LYS A 161 19.17 6.38 -23.05
CA LYS A 161 19.87 7.63 -23.35
C LYS A 161 21.37 7.38 -23.41
N ARG A 162 21.98 7.70 -24.54
CA ARG A 162 23.44 7.69 -24.66
C ARG A 162 23.98 9.08 -24.26
N PRO A 163 25.20 9.15 -23.69
CA PRO A 163 25.84 10.42 -23.36
C PRO A 163 26.10 11.28 -24.59
#